data_654e6b0be13a923e58477fc269d3e5c1
#
_entry.id   654e6b0be13a923e58477fc269d3e5c1
#
_cell.length_a   1.000
_cell.length_b   1.000
_cell.length_c   1.000
_cell.angle_alpha   90.00
_cell.angle_beta   90.00
_cell.angle_gamma   90.00
#
_symmetry.space_group_name_H-M   'P 1'
#
loop_
_entity.id
_entity.type
_entity.pdbx_description
1 polymer ?
#
loop_
_entity_poly.entity_id
_entity_poly.type
_entity_poly.pdbx_seq_one_letter_code
_entity_poly.pdbx_strand_id
1 'polypeptide(L)'
;GEHVKKGQVLFKLSSAELYEEVKEAQANHKQAQAELKMAEVEVDRIKRLVEKDIISPIRLEQAMAEADVARLQVQQAKSRLQRAETNFSYTTITAPFEGYVDRIPFKVGSLVTPSSLLTSLTDVSDMFAYFKINEKEYLEYKRTQLSGIDQPEYNNLELILSDQSTYRYKGKVETVEGDFERGTGSIAFRARFANPERLLRHGVSGKIRMLTKMENVVLVPQQSTFEIQDFTYVYTVAEDGKVSVRSFEPLARHGSYYVTQDLPDQTVIVYEGVQMITDGMTINPD
;
A
#
# COMPACT_ATOMS: atom_id res chain seq x y z
N GLY A 1 -19.36 4.71 8.66
CA GLY A 1 -18.69 3.58 9.31
C GLY A 1 -19.26 2.22 8.94
N GLU A 2 -20.18 2.15 7.96
CA GLU A 2 -20.75 0.89 7.50
C GLU A 2 -19.78 0.18 6.55
N HIS A 3 -19.70 -1.15 6.70
CA HIS A 3 -18.92 -1.99 5.80
C HIS A 3 -19.74 -2.29 4.54
N VAL A 4 -19.14 -2.09 3.37
CA VAL A 4 -19.76 -2.34 2.07
C VAL A 4 -18.90 -3.26 1.20
N LYS A 5 -19.57 -4.06 0.37
CA LYS A 5 -18.92 -4.95 -0.58
C LYS A 5 -18.72 -4.25 -1.93
N LYS A 6 -17.75 -4.70 -2.70
CA LYS A 6 -17.57 -4.26 -4.09
C LYS A 6 -18.87 -4.44 -4.88
N GLY A 7 -19.29 -3.38 -5.61
CA GLY A 7 -20.53 -3.36 -6.39
C GLY A 7 -21.79 -3.05 -5.60
N GLN A 8 -21.73 -2.93 -4.28
CA GLN A 8 -22.88 -2.54 -3.46
C GLN A 8 -23.30 -1.10 -3.79
N VAL A 9 -24.61 -0.87 -3.98
CA VAL A 9 -25.15 0.46 -4.26
C VAL A 9 -25.02 1.34 -3.02
N LEU A 10 -24.36 2.48 -3.17
CA LEU A 10 -24.17 3.47 -2.11
C LEU A 10 -25.20 4.60 -2.21
N PHE A 11 -25.41 5.12 -3.42
CA PHE A 11 -26.33 6.23 -3.67
C PHE A 11 -27.13 6.00 -4.93
N LYS A 12 -28.36 6.48 -4.92
CA LYS A 12 -29.21 6.63 -6.10
C LYS A 12 -29.56 8.12 -6.25
N LEU A 13 -29.17 8.69 -7.37
CA LEU A 13 -29.53 10.07 -7.73
C LEU A 13 -30.85 10.09 -8.48
N SER A 14 -31.51 11.26 -8.52
CA SER A 14 -32.69 11.46 -9.38
C SER A 14 -32.29 11.25 -10.84
N SER A 15 -33.00 10.39 -11.54
CA SER A 15 -32.59 9.89 -12.85
C SER A 15 -33.68 10.04 -13.92
N ALA A 16 -34.81 10.68 -13.59
CA ALA A 16 -35.96 10.74 -14.49
C ALA A 16 -35.61 11.36 -15.85
N GLU A 17 -34.90 12.48 -15.84
CA GLU A 17 -34.49 13.20 -17.07
C GLU A 17 -33.53 12.36 -17.91
N LEU A 18 -32.49 11.83 -17.29
CA LEU A 18 -31.48 10.99 -17.98
C LEU A 18 -32.10 9.66 -18.51
N TYR A 19 -33.11 9.16 -17.82
CA TYR A 19 -33.84 7.97 -18.30
C TYR A 19 -34.64 8.28 -19.58
N GLU A 20 -35.28 9.43 -19.66
CA GLU A 20 -35.99 9.84 -20.88
C GLU A 20 -34.99 10.13 -22.03
N GLU A 21 -33.81 10.69 -21.77
CA GLU A 21 -32.75 10.80 -22.78
C GLU A 21 -32.31 9.45 -23.35
N VAL A 22 -32.18 8.41 -22.50
CA VAL A 22 -31.87 7.05 -22.98
C VAL A 22 -32.98 6.53 -23.89
N LYS A 23 -34.24 6.70 -23.53
CA LYS A 23 -35.38 6.29 -24.35
C LYS A 23 -35.41 6.99 -25.71
N GLU A 24 -35.19 8.30 -25.73
CA GLU A 24 -35.11 9.07 -26.96
C GLU A 24 -33.97 8.57 -27.86
N ALA A 25 -32.75 8.43 -27.32
CA ALA A 25 -31.62 7.91 -28.04
C ALA A 25 -31.83 6.49 -28.58
N GLN A 26 -32.54 5.65 -27.80
CA GLN A 26 -32.92 4.30 -28.20
C GLN A 26 -33.92 4.30 -29.37
N ALA A 27 -34.91 5.21 -29.34
CA ALA A 27 -35.87 5.37 -30.42
C ALA A 27 -35.16 5.81 -31.72
N ASN A 28 -34.27 6.81 -31.63
CA ASN A 28 -33.49 7.31 -32.75
C ASN A 28 -32.58 6.22 -33.34
N HIS A 29 -31.96 5.39 -32.49
CA HIS A 29 -31.15 4.26 -32.97
C HIS A 29 -32.00 3.22 -33.72
N LYS A 30 -33.20 2.88 -33.20
CA LYS A 30 -34.14 1.97 -33.90
C LYS A 30 -34.62 2.54 -35.22
N GLN A 31 -34.89 3.84 -35.30
CA GLN A 31 -35.25 4.51 -36.55
C GLN A 31 -34.13 4.39 -37.58
N ALA A 32 -32.88 4.74 -37.23
CA ALA A 32 -31.74 4.60 -38.13
C ALA A 32 -31.53 3.16 -38.61
N GLN A 33 -31.77 2.16 -37.76
CA GLN A 33 -31.72 0.75 -38.14
C GLN A 33 -32.80 0.39 -39.20
N ALA A 34 -34.01 0.94 -39.07
CA ALA A 34 -35.08 0.71 -40.03
C ALA A 34 -34.76 1.37 -41.39
N GLU A 35 -34.17 2.57 -41.36
CA GLU A 35 -33.73 3.26 -42.58
C GLU A 35 -32.62 2.48 -43.31
N LEU A 36 -31.62 1.97 -42.58
CA LEU A 36 -30.59 1.10 -43.12
C LEU A 36 -31.19 -0.14 -43.77
N LYS A 37 -32.12 -0.81 -43.09
CA LYS A 37 -32.78 -1.98 -43.59
C LYS A 37 -33.55 -1.70 -44.89
N MET A 38 -34.21 -0.55 -45.01
CA MET A 38 -34.85 -0.11 -46.26
C MET A 38 -33.82 0.08 -47.38
N ALA A 39 -32.67 0.74 -47.10
CA ALA A 39 -31.59 0.92 -48.07
C ALA A 39 -31.00 -0.44 -48.54
N GLU A 40 -30.77 -1.39 -47.61
CA GLU A 40 -30.28 -2.73 -47.94
C GLU A 40 -31.25 -3.53 -48.83
N VAL A 41 -32.53 -3.45 -48.57
CA VAL A 41 -33.56 -4.07 -49.40
C VAL A 41 -33.56 -3.45 -50.82
N GLU A 42 -33.34 -2.14 -50.90
CA GLU A 42 -33.24 -1.47 -52.20
C GLU A 42 -31.97 -1.89 -52.98
N VAL A 43 -30.83 -2.01 -52.30
CA VAL A 43 -29.58 -2.58 -52.88
C VAL A 43 -29.84 -3.98 -53.47
N ASP A 44 -30.48 -4.87 -52.68
CA ASP A 44 -30.79 -6.23 -53.13
C ASP A 44 -31.74 -6.25 -54.33
N ARG A 45 -32.73 -5.34 -54.36
CA ARG A 45 -33.64 -5.20 -55.49
C ARG A 45 -32.90 -4.74 -56.75
N ILE A 46 -32.09 -3.69 -56.65
CA ILE A 46 -31.34 -3.14 -57.79
C ILE A 46 -30.29 -4.15 -58.28
N LYS A 47 -29.60 -4.85 -57.38
CA LYS A 47 -28.63 -5.89 -57.73
C LYS A 47 -29.25 -6.96 -58.62
N ARG A 48 -30.44 -7.48 -58.29
CA ARG A 48 -31.16 -8.46 -59.09
C ARG A 48 -31.57 -7.95 -60.49
N LEU A 49 -31.84 -6.63 -60.62
CA LEU A 49 -32.16 -6.00 -61.89
C LEU A 49 -30.91 -5.78 -62.78
N VAL A 50 -29.77 -5.44 -62.17
CA VAL A 50 -28.48 -5.34 -62.86
C VAL A 50 -28.02 -6.73 -63.35
N GLU A 51 -28.16 -7.79 -62.53
CA GLU A 51 -27.82 -9.17 -62.90
C GLU A 51 -28.65 -9.69 -64.10
N LYS A 52 -29.80 -9.06 -64.37
CA LYS A 52 -30.66 -9.37 -65.51
C LYS A 52 -30.48 -8.42 -66.70
N ASP A 53 -29.45 -7.56 -66.66
CA ASP A 53 -29.17 -6.50 -67.66
C ASP A 53 -30.34 -5.52 -67.87
N ILE A 54 -31.23 -5.31 -66.91
CA ILE A 54 -32.38 -4.43 -67.01
C ILE A 54 -32.00 -2.95 -66.72
N ILE A 55 -31.03 -2.71 -65.82
CA ILE A 55 -30.58 -1.40 -65.42
C ILE A 55 -29.05 -1.29 -65.38
N SER A 56 -28.53 -0.05 -65.46
CA SER A 56 -27.09 0.21 -65.43
C SER A 56 -26.44 -0.11 -64.11
N PRO A 57 -25.21 -0.68 -64.10
CA PRO A 57 -24.42 -0.92 -62.89
C PRO A 57 -24.22 0.34 -62.00
N ILE A 58 -24.21 1.54 -62.59
CA ILE A 58 -24.08 2.83 -61.86
C ILE A 58 -25.20 2.99 -60.82
N ARG A 59 -26.40 2.47 -61.11
CA ARG A 59 -27.50 2.50 -60.18
C ARG A 59 -27.26 1.62 -58.94
N LEU A 60 -26.55 0.54 -59.09
CA LEU A 60 -26.17 -0.30 -57.97
C LEU A 60 -25.14 0.41 -57.08
N GLU A 61 -24.15 1.07 -57.68
CA GLU A 61 -23.17 1.87 -56.93
C GLU A 61 -23.83 3.01 -56.13
N GLN A 62 -24.84 3.68 -56.70
CA GLN A 62 -25.61 4.70 -55.99
C GLN A 62 -26.36 4.12 -54.79
N ALA A 63 -27.08 3.00 -54.98
CA ALA A 63 -27.81 2.35 -53.91
C ALA A 63 -26.89 1.85 -52.79
N MET A 64 -25.71 1.30 -53.15
CA MET A 64 -24.70 0.90 -52.18
C MET A 64 -24.18 2.09 -51.38
N ALA A 65 -23.89 3.23 -52.03
CA ALA A 65 -23.48 4.45 -51.36
C ALA A 65 -24.56 4.97 -50.40
N GLU A 66 -25.84 4.94 -50.79
CA GLU A 66 -26.96 5.29 -49.92
C GLU A 66 -27.07 4.36 -48.69
N ALA A 67 -26.89 3.05 -48.89
CA ALA A 67 -26.86 2.08 -47.79
C ALA A 67 -25.66 2.33 -46.84
N ASP A 68 -24.50 2.70 -47.37
CA ASP A 68 -23.34 3.06 -46.54
C ASP A 68 -23.58 4.33 -45.72
N VAL A 69 -24.25 5.34 -46.29
CA VAL A 69 -24.67 6.53 -45.54
C VAL A 69 -25.63 6.14 -44.38
N ALA A 70 -26.64 5.30 -44.69
CA ALA A 70 -27.56 4.81 -43.67
C ALA A 70 -26.84 3.99 -42.57
N ARG A 71 -25.83 3.21 -42.93
CA ARG A 71 -24.98 2.48 -41.97
C ARG A 71 -24.21 3.41 -41.04
N LEU A 72 -23.67 4.49 -41.56
CA LEU A 72 -23.00 5.52 -40.74
C LEU A 72 -23.99 6.23 -39.80
N GLN A 73 -25.22 6.45 -40.23
CA GLN A 73 -26.28 7.02 -39.39
C GLN A 73 -26.63 6.09 -38.23
N VAL A 74 -26.72 4.77 -38.47
CA VAL A 74 -26.88 3.78 -37.36
C VAL A 74 -25.72 3.85 -36.40
N GLN A 75 -24.49 3.92 -36.88
CA GLN A 75 -23.32 4.04 -36.02
C GLN A 75 -23.33 5.33 -35.17
N GLN A 76 -23.72 6.44 -35.78
CA GLN A 76 -23.88 7.73 -35.07
C GLN A 76 -24.95 7.64 -33.97
N ALA A 77 -26.12 7.08 -34.30
CA ALA A 77 -27.22 6.93 -33.34
C ALA A 77 -26.86 5.97 -32.21
N LYS A 78 -26.13 4.86 -32.52
CA LYS A 78 -25.60 3.95 -31.51
C LYS A 78 -24.64 4.64 -30.54
N SER A 79 -23.75 5.51 -31.05
CA SER A 79 -22.81 6.26 -30.19
C SER A 79 -23.55 7.23 -29.27
N ARG A 80 -24.62 7.87 -29.75
CA ARG A 80 -25.49 8.73 -28.92
C ARG A 80 -26.20 7.94 -27.82
N LEU A 81 -26.77 6.78 -28.16
CA LEU A 81 -27.41 5.88 -27.19
C LEU A 81 -26.42 5.47 -26.10
N GLN A 82 -25.24 5.01 -26.50
CA GLN A 82 -24.20 4.59 -25.53
C GLN A 82 -23.78 5.73 -24.59
N ARG A 83 -23.70 6.97 -25.09
CA ARG A 83 -23.43 8.15 -24.26
C ARG A 83 -24.55 8.37 -23.24
N ALA A 84 -25.81 8.32 -23.67
CA ALA A 84 -26.97 8.49 -22.81
C ALA A 84 -27.03 7.39 -21.73
N GLU A 85 -26.79 6.13 -22.09
CA GLU A 85 -26.70 5.00 -21.15
C GLU A 85 -25.58 5.16 -20.14
N THR A 86 -24.42 5.66 -20.58
CA THR A 86 -23.28 5.94 -19.69
C THR A 86 -23.64 7.04 -18.68
N ASN A 87 -24.24 8.14 -19.12
CA ASN A 87 -24.68 9.21 -18.25
C ASN A 87 -25.74 8.71 -17.24
N PHE A 88 -26.69 7.91 -17.69
CA PHE A 88 -27.67 7.29 -16.83
C PHE A 88 -27.04 6.35 -15.80
N SER A 89 -26.01 5.60 -16.16
CA SER A 89 -25.32 4.69 -15.23
C SER A 89 -24.70 5.41 -14.03
N TYR A 90 -24.25 6.65 -14.19
CA TYR A 90 -23.71 7.49 -13.12
C TYR A 90 -24.73 7.91 -12.08
N THR A 91 -26.04 7.73 -12.34
CA THR A 91 -27.09 7.97 -11.32
C THR A 91 -27.11 6.92 -10.22
N THR A 92 -26.49 5.76 -10.46
CA THR A 92 -26.35 4.70 -9.46
C THR A 92 -24.89 4.57 -9.10
N ILE A 93 -24.51 5.08 -7.94
CA ILE A 93 -23.13 5.06 -7.45
C ILE A 93 -22.93 3.81 -6.62
N THR A 94 -21.97 2.97 -7.04
CA THR A 94 -21.63 1.71 -6.39
C THR A 94 -20.24 1.75 -5.79
N ALA A 95 -19.97 0.92 -4.80
CA ALA A 95 -18.65 0.76 -4.21
C ALA A 95 -17.66 0.13 -5.22
N PRO A 96 -16.55 0.79 -5.56
CA PRO A 96 -15.55 0.26 -6.51
C PRO A 96 -14.73 -0.90 -5.93
N PHE A 97 -14.61 -0.97 -4.61
CA PHE A 97 -13.94 -2.02 -3.85
C PHE A 97 -14.66 -2.25 -2.51
N GLU A 98 -14.30 -3.29 -1.81
CA GLU A 98 -14.80 -3.60 -0.47
C GLU A 98 -14.11 -2.71 0.57
N GLY A 99 -14.88 -2.11 1.49
CA GLY A 99 -14.30 -1.19 2.47
C GLY A 99 -15.33 -0.60 3.43
N TYR A 100 -14.91 0.44 4.13
CA TYR A 100 -15.76 1.19 5.05
C TYR A 100 -16.14 2.54 4.48
N VAL A 101 -17.43 2.81 4.45
CA VAL A 101 -17.98 4.13 4.09
C VAL A 101 -17.81 5.07 5.27
N ASP A 102 -17.33 6.27 5.01
CA ASP A 102 -17.21 7.33 5.99
C ASP A 102 -18.55 8.11 6.13
N ARG A 103 -18.49 9.31 6.67
CA ARG A 103 -19.68 10.16 6.84
C ARG A 103 -20.32 10.48 5.50
N ILE A 104 -21.65 10.53 5.52
CA ILE A 104 -22.46 10.97 4.40
C ILE A 104 -22.99 12.37 4.76
N PRO A 105 -22.41 13.46 4.18
CA PRO A 105 -22.82 14.83 4.53
C PRO A 105 -24.18 15.21 3.95
N PHE A 106 -24.62 14.55 2.89
CA PHE A 106 -25.86 14.84 2.19
C PHE A 106 -27.03 13.98 2.69
N LYS A 107 -28.21 14.55 2.70
CA LYS A 107 -29.47 13.86 3.02
C LYS A 107 -30.27 13.61 1.76
N VAL A 108 -31.24 12.70 1.83
CA VAL A 108 -32.17 12.48 0.72
C VAL A 108 -32.89 13.81 0.42
N GLY A 109 -32.90 14.19 -0.85
CA GLY A 109 -33.41 15.48 -1.33
C GLY A 109 -32.37 16.59 -1.45
N SER A 110 -31.13 16.39 -0.99
CA SER A 110 -30.05 17.38 -1.21
C SER A 110 -29.66 17.46 -2.68
N LEU A 111 -29.40 18.67 -3.16
CA LEU A 111 -28.84 18.89 -4.48
C LEU A 111 -27.33 18.55 -4.46
N VAL A 112 -26.90 17.75 -5.42
CA VAL A 112 -25.49 17.38 -5.62
C VAL A 112 -25.02 17.77 -7.02
N THR A 113 -23.76 18.10 -7.14
CA THR A 113 -23.10 18.47 -8.40
C THR A 113 -21.97 17.48 -8.71
N PRO A 114 -21.43 17.43 -9.94
CA PRO A 114 -20.34 16.52 -10.28
C PRO A 114 -19.06 16.65 -9.41
N SER A 115 -18.89 17.78 -8.72
CA SER A 115 -17.77 18.04 -7.79
C SER A 115 -18.12 17.76 -6.32
N SER A 116 -19.34 17.34 -6.00
CA SER A 116 -19.76 17.08 -4.61
C SER A 116 -19.12 15.80 -4.09
N LEU A 117 -18.41 15.89 -2.96
CA LEU A 117 -17.89 14.72 -2.25
C LEU A 117 -19.02 14.06 -1.45
N LEU A 118 -19.56 12.96 -1.94
CA LEU A 118 -20.68 12.25 -1.31
C LEU A 118 -20.26 11.48 -0.06
N THR A 119 -19.13 10.78 -0.13
CA THR A 119 -18.50 10.03 0.96
C THR A 119 -17.10 9.61 0.57
N SER A 120 -16.31 9.15 1.54
CA SER A 120 -15.05 8.45 1.32
C SER A 120 -15.24 6.97 1.55
N LEU A 121 -14.59 6.14 0.75
CA LEU A 121 -14.53 4.70 0.94
C LEU A 121 -13.08 4.31 1.22
N THR A 122 -12.85 3.67 2.36
CA THR A 122 -11.51 3.27 2.81
C THR A 122 -11.37 1.76 2.80
N ASP A 123 -10.37 1.27 2.06
CA ASP A 123 -9.93 -0.12 2.16
C ASP A 123 -9.04 -0.27 3.40
N VAL A 124 -9.38 -1.23 4.25
CA VAL A 124 -8.63 -1.54 5.47
C VAL A 124 -8.13 -2.99 5.49
N SER A 125 -8.13 -3.67 4.36
CA SER A 125 -7.64 -5.05 4.24
C SER A 125 -6.14 -5.16 4.54
N ASP A 126 -5.40 -4.16 4.11
CA ASP A 126 -3.99 -3.96 4.40
C ASP A 126 -3.78 -2.57 5.02
N MET A 127 -2.89 -2.51 6.00
CA MET A 127 -2.53 -1.26 6.65
C MET A 127 -1.07 -0.92 6.39
N PHE A 128 -0.81 0.33 6.13
CA PHE A 128 0.53 0.84 5.92
C PHE A 128 0.98 1.65 7.13
N ALA A 129 2.08 1.20 7.74
CA ALA A 129 2.74 1.93 8.81
C ALA A 129 3.97 2.65 8.25
N TYR A 130 4.04 3.95 8.52
CA TYR A 130 5.20 4.78 8.17
C TYR A 130 6.04 4.97 9.43
N PHE A 131 7.30 4.60 9.37
CA PHE A 131 8.25 4.81 10.45
C PHE A 131 9.57 5.34 9.87
N LYS A 132 10.32 6.04 10.71
CA LYS A 132 11.57 6.69 10.28
C LYS A 132 12.76 6.00 10.91
N ILE A 133 13.82 5.85 10.13
CA ILE A 133 15.14 5.43 10.60
C ILE A 133 16.16 6.53 10.29
N ASN A 134 17.27 6.54 11.02
CA ASN A 134 18.35 7.50 10.80
C ASN A 134 19.23 7.09 9.60
N GLU A 135 20.10 8.01 9.17
CA GLU A 135 20.97 7.80 8.02
C GLU A 135 21.92 6.61 8.22
N LYS A 136 22.46 6.39 9.44
CA LYS A 136 23.37 5.26 9.73
C LYS A 136 22.66 3.93 9.48
N GLU A 137 21.47 3.74 10.06
CA GLU A 137 20.66 2.53 9.89
C GLU A 137 20.26 2.31 8.43
N TYR A 138 19.94 3.39 7.71
CA TYR A 138 19.65 3.31 6.27
C TYR A 138 20.84 2.85 5.46
N LEU A 139 22.04 3.36 5.75
CA LEU A 139 23.27 2.95 5.05
C LEU A 139 23.59 1.47 5.32
N GLU A 140 23.40 0.99 6.53
CA GLU A 140 23.55 -0.42 6.89
C GLU A 140 22.53 -1.28 6.12
N TYR A 141 21.26 -0.89 6.13
CA TYR A 141 20.20 -1.54 5.35
C TYR A 141 20.58 -1.64 3.88
N LYS A 142 21.01 -0.54 3.27
CA LYS A 142 21.37 -0.51 1.84
C LYS A 142 22.58 -1.34 1.52
N ARG A 143 23.63 -1.30 2.34
CA ARG A 143 24.85 -2.11 2.13
C ARG A 143 24.53 -3.60 2.18
N THR A 144 23.75 -4.02 3.16
CA THR A 144 23.33 -5.41 3.33
C THR A 144 22.44 -5.86 2.17
N GLN A 145 21.52 -5.01 1.72
CA GLN A 145 20.68 -5.28 0.55
C GLN A 145 21.51 -5.47 -0.74
N LEU A 146 22.52 -4.60 -0.96
CA LEU A 146 23.40 -4.68 -2.12
C LEU A 146 24.31 -5.92 -2.08
N SER A 147 24.65 -6.40 -0.90
CA SER A 147 25.43 -7.64 -0.71
C SER A 147 24.60 -8.91 -0.90
N GLY A 148 23.28 -8.79 -1.17
CA GLY A 148 22.40 -9.94 -1.35
C GLY A 148 22.13 -10.73 -0.07
N ILE A 149 22.46 -10.17 1.09
CA ILE A 149 22.23 -10.80 2.39
C ILE A 149 20.75 -10.58 2.78
N ASP A 150 20.08 -11.64 3.20
CA ASP A 150 18.71 -11.56 3.70
C ASP A 150 18.64 -10.70 4.97
N GLN A 151 17.62 -9.87 5.06
CA GLN A 151 17.37 -8.97 6.18
C GLN A 151 16.03 -9.32 6.82
N PRO A 152 15.97 -10.39 7.60
CA PRO A 152 14.72 -10.88 8.18
C PRO A 152 14.05 -9.85 9.12
N GLU A 153 14.80 -8.94 9.72
CA GLU A 153 14.31 -7.87 10.58
C GLU A 153 13.37 -6.90 9.85
N TYR A 154 13.60 -6.61 8.56
CA TYR A 154 12.73 -5.77 7.74
C TYR A 154 11.54 -6.53 7.13
N ASN A 155 11.59 -7.87 7.16
CA ASN A 155 10.54 -8.75 6.68
C ASN A 155 9.63 -9.28 7.81
N ASN A 156 9.98 -9.08 9.09
CA ASN A 156 9.27 -9.57 10.26
C ASN A 156 9.04 -8.49 11.31
N LEU A 157 8.52 -7.34 10.88
CA LEU A 157 8.23 -6.23 11.76
C LEU A 157 7.08 -6.54 12.72
N GLU A 158 7.23 -6.19 13.99
CA GLU A 158 6.17 -6.24 14.97
C GLU A 158 5.58 -4.84 15.17
N LEU A 159 4.26 -4.77 15.16
CA LEU A 159 3.53 -3.54 15.47
C LEU A 159 3.03 -3.60 16.91
N ILE A 160 3.49 -2.66 17.72
CA ILE A 160 3.02 -2.46 19.09
C ILE A 160 1.94 -1.40 19.06
N LEU A 161 0.74 -1.75 19.49
CA LEU A 161 -0.40 -0.85 19.51
C LEU A 161 -0.31 0.14 20.70
N SER A 162 -1.19 1.12 20.73
CA SER A 162 -1.22 2.14 21.77
C SER A 162 -1.50 1.59 23.18
N ASP A 163 -2.19 0.46 23.27
CA ASP A 163 -2.46 -0.29 24.50
C ASP A 163 -1.29 -1.19 24.95
N GLN A 164 -0.13 -1.09 24.30
CA GLN A 164 1.07 -1.90 24.49
C GLN A 164 0.93 -3.37 24.06
N SER A 165 -0.19 -3.78 23.50
CA SER A 165 -0.33 -5.11 22.91
C SER A 165 0.45 -5.22 21.60
N THR A 166 0.97 -6.41 21.31
CA THR A 166 1.62 -6.71 20.05
C THR A 166 0.57 -7.16 19.05
N TYR A 167 0.54 -6.50 17.89
CA TYR A 167 -0.34 -6.88 16.80
C TYR A 167 0.02 -8.27 16.27
N ARG A 168 -0.99 -9.10 16.06
CA ARG A 168 -0.83 -10.53 15.74
C ARG A 168 -0.09 -10.79 14.42
N TYR A 169 -0.34 -9.94 13.41
CA TYR A 169 0.22 -10.13 12.07
C TYR A 169 1.48 -9.30 11.93
N LYS A 170 2.56 -9.95 11.47
CA LYS A 170 3.83 -9.28 11.22
C LYS A 170 3.76 -8.48 9.94
N GLY A 171 4.49 -7.39 9.92
CA GLY A 171 4.64 -6.53 8.77
C GLY A 171 5.96 -6.77 8.05
N LYS A 172 6.03 -6.26 6.82
CA LYS A 172 7.26 -6.20 6.03
C LYS A 172 7.43 -4.83 5.41
N VAL A 173 8.67 -4.40 5.28
CA VAL A 173 9.00 -3.19 4.50
C VAL A 173 8.66 -3.45 3.04
N GLU A 174 7.89 -2.54 2.47
CA GLU A 174 7.48 -2.60 1.06
C GLU A 174 8.18 -1.52 0.24
N THR A 175 8.33 -0.33 0.82
CA THR A 175 8.90 0.83 0.13
C THR A 175 9.71 1.68 1.10
N VAL A 176 10.75 2.30 0.58
CA VAL A 176 11.56 3.31 1.26
C VAL A 176 11.40 4.61 0.48
N GLU A 177 11.25 5.73 1.16
CA GLU A 177 11.19 7.04 0.51
C GLU A 177 12.50 7.36 -0.22
N GLY A 178 12.43 8.25 -1.22
CA GLY A 178 13.59 8.61 -2.04
C GLY A 178 14.52 9.61 -1.38
N ASP A 179 13.98 10.45 -0.47
CA ASP A 179 14.70 11.58 0.11
C ASP A 179 14.74 11.53 1.64
N PHE A 180 15.84 12.01 2.20
CA PHE A 180 15.93 12.26 3.64
C PHE A 180 15.17 13.53 4.03
N GLU A 181 14.49 13.47 5.15
CA GLU A 181 13.82 14.63 5.73
C GLU A 181 14.86 15.68 6.19
N ARG A 182 14.71 16.87 5.66
CA ARG A 182 15.63 17.98 6.01
C ARG A 182 15.50 18.35 7.48
N GLY A 183 16.60 18.37 8.18
CA GLY A 183 16.69 18.78 9.60
C GLY A 183 16.72 17.61 10.60
N THR A 184 16.20 16.43 10.28
CA THR A 184 16.26 15.25 11.15
C THR A 184 17.25 14.20 10.67
N GLY A 185 17.67 14.24 9.40
CA GLY A 185 18.53 13.21 8.80
C GLY A 185 17.89 11.81 8.82
N SER A 186 16.57 11.75 8.82
CA SER A 186 15.82 10.50 8.84
C SER A 186 15.14 10.25 7.50
N ILE A 187 14.91 8.98 7.19
CA ILE A 187 14.21 8.55 5.98
C ILE A 187 13.02 7.67 6.38
N ALA A 188 11.89 7.83 5.69
CA ALA A 188 10.69 7.09 6.01
C ALA A 188 10.66 5.75 5.26
N PHE A 189 10.29 4.72 6.01
CA PHE A 189 10.00 3.37 5.54
C PHE A 189 8.51 3.14 5.62
N ARG A 190 7.96 2.49 4.60
CA ARG A 190 6.57 2.04 4.57
C ARG A 190 6.54 0.54 4.76
N ALA A 191 5.94 0.10 5.86
CA ALA A 191 5.69 -1.30 6.12
C ALA A 191 4.23 -1.64 5.89
N ARG A 192 3.95 -2.80 5.31
CA ARG A 192 2.63 -3.34 5.09
C ARG A 192 2.31 -4.40 6.14
N PHE A 193 1.12 -4.28 6.74
CA PHE A 193 0.55 -5.21 7.69
C PHE A 193 -0.79 -5.71 7.18
N ALA A 194 -0.98 -7.02 7.11
CA ALA A 194 -2.29 -7.59 6.81
C ALA A 194 -3.27 -7.29 7.94
N ASN A 195 -4.52 -6.96 7.62
CA ASN A 195 -5.54 -6.61 8.61
C ASN A 195 -6.85 -7.38 8.40
N PRO A 196 -6.81 -8.73 8.40
CA PRO A 196 -8.00 -9.54 8.10
C PRO A 196 -9.11 -9.40 9.15
N GLU A 197 -8.75 -9.12 10.40
CA GLU A 197 -9.70 -8.89 11.50
C GLU A 197 -10.24 -7.44 11.50
N ARG A 198 -9.72 -6.57 10.63
CA ARG A 198 -10.11 -5.16 10.50
C ARG A 198 -10.02 -4.36 11.82
N LEU A 199 -9.11 -4.81 12.69
CA LEU A 199 -8.83 -4.17 13.99
C LEU A 199 -8.21 -2.78 13.80
N LEU A 200 -7.27 -2.67 12.87
CA LEU A 200 -6.58 -1.42 12.58
C LEU A 200 -7.44 -0.53 11.67
N ARG A 201 -7.38 0.78 11.94
CA ARG A 201 -8.05 1.80 11.12
C ARG A 201 -7.06 2.90 10.75
N HIS A 202 -7.39 3.65 9.72
CA HIS A 202 -6.59 4.80 9.31
C HIS A 202 -6.44 5.80 10.47
N GLY A 203 -5.23 6.33 10.65
CA GLY A 203 -4.91 7.32 11.70
C GLY A 203 -4.54 6.72 13.06
N VAL A 204 -4.50 5.39 13.21
CA VAL A 204 -4.00 4.74 14.43
C VAL A 204 -2.47 4.90 14.49
N SER A 205 -1.95 5.22 15.68
CA SER A 205 -0.51 5.29 15.96
C SER A 205 -0.04 4.04 16.70
N GLY A 206 1.22 3.67 16.48
CA GLY A 206 1.86 2.53 17.15
C GLY A 206 3.38 2.67 17.12
N LYS A 207 4.07 1.65 17.63
CA LYS A 207 5.53 1.54 17.55
C LYS A 207 5.91 0.34 16.70
N ILE A 208 6.87 0.50 15.83
CA ILE A 208 7.48 -0.61 15.10
C ILE A 208 8.63 -1.16 15.91
N ARG A 209 8.63 -2.48 16.12
CA ARG A 209 9.73 -3.21 16.72
C ARG A 209 10.37 -4.08 15.65
N MET A 210 11.65 -3.88 15.43
CA MET A 210 12.50 -4.73 14.61
C MET A 210 13.30 -5.65 15.54
N LEU A 211 13.34 -6.93 15.23
CA LEU A 211 14.09 -7.93 15.99
C LEU A 211 15.26 -8.40 15.14
N THR A 212 16.46 -8.02 15.54
CA THR A 212 17.71 -8.46 14.91
C THR A 212 18.25 -9.64 15.71
N LYS A 213 18.50 -10.76 15.04
CA LYS A 213 19.18 -11.90 15.66
C LYS A 213 20.68 -11.68 15.56
N MET A 214 21.32 -11.69 16.70
CA MET A 214 22.78 -11.66 16.79
C MET A 214 23.30 -13.02 17.21
N GLU A 215 24.33 -13.52 16.54
CA GLU A 215 24.98 -14.80 16.86
C GLU A 215 26.41 -14.56 17.32
N ASN A 216 26.93 -15.46 18.16
CA ASN A 216 28.28 -15.36 18.74
C ASN A 216 28.53 -14.05 19.51
N VAL A 217 27.58 -13.68 20.34
CA VAL A 217 27.65 -12.47 21.18
C VAL A 217 27.70 -12.83 22.66
N VAL A 218 28.39 -12.01 23.42
CA VAL A 218 28.47 -12.09 24.88
C VAL A 218 27.63 -10.94 25.49
N LEU A 219 26.91 -11.25 26.55
CA LEU A 219 26.12 -10.28 27.31
C LEU A 219 26.92 -9.82 28.53
N VAL A 220 27.25 -8.56 28.58
CA VAL A 220 27.99 -7.93 29.67
C VAL A 220 27.05 -7.07 30.50
N PRO A 221 26.85 -7.31 31.80
CA PRO A 221 26.01 -6.47 32.64
C PRO A 221 26.55 -5.03 32.67
N GLN A 222 25.66 -4.05 32.48
CA GLN A 222 26.10 -2.62 32.47
C GLN A 222 26.74 -2.20 33.80
N GLN A 223 26.30 -2.73 34.91
CA GLN A 223 26.89 -2.44 36.23
C GLN A 223 28.31 -2.96 36.41
N SER A 224 28.75 -3.91 35.57
CA SER A 224 30.10 -4.46 35.55
C SER A 224 31.05 -3.65 34.68
N THR A 225 30.57 -2.57 34.06
CA THR A 225 31.33 -1.76 33.10
C THR A 225 31.59 -0.38 33.62
N PHE A 226 32.62 0.24 33.12
CA PHE A 226 32.92 1.63 33.33
C PHE A 226 33.40 2.28 32.02
N GLU A 227 33.19 3.58 31.92
CA GLU A 227 33.52 4.34 30.73
C GLU A 227 34.68 5.29 31.03
N ILE A 228 35.67 5.28 30.16
CA ILE A 228 36.77 6.29 30.20
C ILE A 228 36.77 6.90 28.78
N GLN A 229 36.50 8.20 28.74
CA GLN A 229 36.27 8.93 27.49
C GLN A 229 35.17 8.24 26.69
N ASP A 230 35.42 7.84 25.43
CA ASP A 230 34.45 7.22 24.53
C ASP A 230 34.55 5.69 24.50
N PHE A 231 35.31 5.08 25.42
CA PHE A 231 35.51 3.64 25.45
C PHE A 231 34.87 2.98 26.67
N THR A 232 34.22 1.84 26.44
CA THR A 232 33.65 1.01 27.49
C THR A 232 34.63 -0.08 27.90
N TYR A 233 34.82 -0.24 29.20
CA TYR A 233 35.78 -1.18 29.79
C TYR A 233 35.08 -2.12 30.76
N VAL A 234 35.70 -3.29 30.94
CA VAL A 234 35.34 -4.28 31.97
C VAL A 234 36.62 -4.77 32.65
N TYR A 235 36.51 -5.09 33.91
CA TYR A 235 37.59 -5.81 34.62
C TYR A 235 37.41 -7.29 34.41
N THR A 236 38.43 -7.93 33.80
CA THR A 236 38.53 -9.39 33.63
C THR A 236 39.40 -9.97 34.74
N VAL A 237 39.08 -11.16 35.21
CA VAL A 237 39.80 -11.85 36.28
C VAL A 237 40.42 -13.10 35.71
N ALA A 238 41.75 -13.21 35.84
CA ALA A 238 42.52 -14.41 35.45
C ALA A 238 42.40 -15.50 36.53
N GLU A 239 42.81 -16.72 36.20
CA GLU A 239 42.77 -17.88 37.10
C GLU A 239 43.59 -17.69 38.39
N ASP A 240 44.63 -16.85 38.35
CA ASP A 240 45.45 -16.42 39.49
C ASP A 240 44.83 -15.35 40.36
N GLY A 241 43.62 -14.89 40.06
CA GLY A 241 42.90 -13.84 40.73
C GLY A 241 43.34 -12.41 40.34
N LYS A 242 44.24 -12.28 39.35
CA LYS A 242 44.73 -10.96 38.92
C LYS A 242 43.71 -10.31 38.00
N VAL A 243 43.42 -9.03 38.27
CA VAL A 243 42.50 -8.22 37.51
C VAL A 243 43.20 -7.51 36.36
N SER A 244 42.62 -7.48 35.19
CA SER A 244 43.07 -6.75 34.04
C SER A 244 41.95 -5.96 33.36
N VAL A 245 42.26 -4.74 32.94
CA VAL A 245 41.31 -3.88 32.21
C VAL A 245 41.22 -4.32 30.77
N ARG A 246 40.02 -4.51 30.27
CA ARG A 246 39.79 -4.85 28.87
C ARG A 246 38.72 -3.93 28.27
N SER A 247 39.02 -3.30 27.16
CA SER A 247 38.02 -2.55 26.40
C SER A 247 37.20 -3.45 25.50
N PHE A 248 35.96 -3.06 25.25
CA PHE A 248 35.10 -3.69 24.23
C PHE A 248 34.19 -2.64 23.61
N GLU A 249 33.71 -2.90 22.40
CA GLU A 249 32.73 -2.07 21.70
C GLU A 249 31.33 -2.66 21.90
N PRO A 250 30.40 -1.91 22.54
CA PRO A 250 29.02 -2.32 22.64
C PRO A 250 28.31 -2.24 21.29
N LEU A 251 27.96 -3.37 20.69
CA LEU A 251 27.19 -3.44 19.43
C LEU A 251 25.73 -3.02 19.65
N ALA A 252 25.14 -3.39 20.79
CA ALA A 252 23.77 -3.09 21.15
C ALA A 252 23.56 -3.11 22.66
N ARG A 253 22.38 -2.64 23.10
CA ARG A 253 21.88 -2.81 24.48
C ARG A 253 20.66 -3.73 24.49
N HIS A 254 20.66 -4.69 25.39
CA HIS A 254 19.52 -5.55 25.65
C HIS A 254 19.16 -5.52 27.14
N GLY A 255 18.12 -4.77 27.48
CA GLY A 255 17.79 -4.53 28.91
C GLY A 255 18.92 -3.84 29.66
N SER A 256 19.44 -4.49 30.71
CA SER A 256 20.58 -4.02 31.52
C SER A 256 21.93 -4.58 31.07
N TYR A 257 22.01 -5.15 29.87
CA TYR A 257 23.22 -5.75 29.33
C TYR A 257 23.71 -5.01 28.09
N TYR A 258 25.02 -4.92 27.93
CA TYR A 258 25.66 -4.64 26.65
C TYR A 258 25.86 -5.94 25.87
N VAL A 259 25.67 -5.88 24.57
CA VAL A 259 25.93 -6.98 23.64
C VAL A 259 27.24 -6.71 22.92
N THR A 260 28.20 -7.63 22.94
CA THR A 260 29.49 -7.48 22.27
C THR A 260 30.00 -8.79 21.70
N GLN A 261 30.92 -8.71 20.74
CA GLN A 261 31.68 -9.86 20.18
C GLN A 261 33.15 -9.84 20.57
N ASP A 262 33.62 -8.80 21.27
CA ASP A 262 35.02 -8.57 21.59
C ASP A 262 35.54 -9.38 22.77
N LEU A 263 34.61 -9.93 23.57
CA LEU A 263 35.00 -10.74 24.74
C LEU A 263 34.82 -12.21 24.41
N PRO A 264 35.87 -13.05 24.75
CA PRO A 264 35.75 -14.49 24.64
C PRO A 264 34.61 -15.04 25.55
N ASP A 265 34.02 -16.15 25.09
CA ASP A 265 33.05 -16.89 25.87
C ASP A 265 33.64 -17.33 27.22
N GLN A 266 32.85 -17.28 28.29
CA GLN A 266 33.26 -17.67 29.64
C GLN A 266 34.34 -16.77 30.29
N THR A 267 34.59 -15.57 29.76
CA THR A 267 35.45 -14.59 30.43
C THR A 267 34.88 -14.25 31.81
N VAL A 268 35.68 -14.46 32.84
CA VAL A 268 35.29 -14.07 34.20
C VAL A 268 35.46 -12.57 34.36
N ILE A 269 34.43 -11.89 34.78
CA ILE A 269 34.41 -10.43 34.95
C ILE A 269 34.01 -10.05 36.37
N VAL A 270 34.46 -8.88 36.80
CA VAL A 270 34.01 -8.32 38.08
C VAL A 270 32.59 -7.81 37.94
N TYR A 271 31.66 -8.33 38.74
CA TYR A 271 30.24 -7.98 38.68
C TYR A 271 29.90 -6.74 39.48
N GLU A 272 30.40 -6.65 40.71
CA GLU A 272 30.21 -5.50 41.62
C GLU A 272 31.54 -5.03 42.17
N GLY A 273 31.59 -3.76 42.66
CA GLY A 273 32.81 -3.18 43.21
C GLY A 273 33.78 -2.60 42.19
N VAL A 274 33.35 -2.40 40.97
CA VAL A 274 34.17 -1.87 39.86
C VAL A 274 34.90 -0.58 40.21
N GLN A 275 34.31 0.25 41.09
CA GLN A 275 34.90 1.53 41.54
C GLN A 275 36.05 1.37 42.56
N MET A 276 36.20 0.20 43.17
CA MET A 276 37.22 -0.08 44.21
C MET A 276 38.43 -0.82 43.65
N ILE A 277 38.40 -1.20 42.40
CA ILE A 277 39.41 -2.05 41.76
C ILE A 277 40.24 -1.22 40.80
N THR A 278 41.52 -1.58 40.75
CA THR A 278 42.49 -1.00 39.79
C THR A 278 43.18 -2.08 38.99
N ASP A 279 43.64 -1.72 37.83
CA ASP A 279 44.37 -2.65 36.93
C ASP A 279 45.56 -3.29 37.65
N GLY A 280 45.75 -4.60 37.49
CA GLY A 280 46.82 -5.36 38.10
C GLY A 280 46.61 -5.75 39.59
N MET A 281 45.50 -5.39 40.18
CA MET A 281 45.13 -5.79 41.56
C MET A 281 44.80 -7.29 41.59
N THR A 282 45.14 -7.93 42.71
CA THR A 282 44.73 -9.33 42.94
C THR A 282 43.50 -9.34 43.86
N ILE A 283 42.43 -9.99 43.42
CA ILE A 283 41.20 -10.11 44.19
C ILE A 283 40.96 -11.58 44.53
N ASN A 284 40.26 -11.80 45.64
CA ASN A 284 39.77 -13.11 46.01
C ASN A 284 38.25 -13.05 45.76
N PRO A 285 37.75 -13.69 44.70
CA PRO A 285 36.31 -13.68 44.46
C PRO A 285 35.58 -14.50 45.56
N ASP A 286 34.55 -13.94 46.10
CA ASP A 286 33.63 -14.66 47.01
C ASP A 286 32.68 -15.58 46.25
#